data_f68c3c7f717f64670d472ff05a0e4f4f
#
_entry.id   f68c3c7f717f64670d472ff05a0e4f4f
#
_cell.length_a   1.000
_cell.length_b   1.000
_cell.length_c   1.000
_cell.angle_alpha   90.00
_cell.angle_beta   90.00
_cell.angle_gamma   90.00
#
_symmetry.space_group_name_H-M   'P 1'
#
loop_
_entity.id
_entity.type
_entity.pdbx_description
1 polymer ?
#
loop_
_entity_poly.entity_id
_entity_poly.type
_entity_poly.pdbx_seq_one_letter_code
_entity_poly.pdbx_strand_id
1 'polypeptide(L)'
;MFYFIRHGKTDYSQQNTKFYTGFGVHLSPLSQKGIQQIQAAAGDPRLKGADLIICSPYTRALQTAAILSRKLDAEIAVETDLHEWLADRRYRYTDDQTAETYYQEYMDNDGLYPAGTDPICENAEMMRSRVLGVLEKYRRYPKVIVAGHGMMIQAVTGSRHPKNGEIIAFDW
;
A
#
# COMPACT_ATOMS: atom_id res chain seq x y z
N MET A 1 -1.01 -18.03 3.64
CA MET A 1 0.17 -17.34 3.05
C MET A 1 -0.28 -16.09 2.33
N PHE A 2 0.31 -14.93 2.65
CA PHE A 2 0.05 -13.65 2.00
C PHE A 2 1.23 -13.25 1.11
N TYR A 3 0.94 -12.67 -0.07
CA TYR A 3 1.94 -12.12 -0.97
C TYR A 3 1.66 -10.63 -1.14
N PHE A 4 2.39 -9.81 -0.41
CA PHE A 4 2.33 -8.36 -0.57
C PHE A 4 2.99 -7.95 -1.88
N ILE A 5 2.34 -7.06 -2.62
CA ILE A 5 2.90 -6.43 -3.79
C ILE A 5 2.75 -4.91 -3.68
N ARG A 6 3.87 -4.18 -3.79
CA ARG A 6 3.82 -2.74 -3.89
C ARG A 6 3.29 -2.33 -5.25
N HIS A 7 2.36 -1.38 -5.28
CA HIS A 7 1.85 -0.82 -6.53
C HIS A 7 2.96 -0.43 -7.50
N GLY A 8 2.68 -0.39 -8.80
CA GLY A 8 3.58 0.10 -9.84
C GLY A 8 3.88 1.59 -9.70
N LYS A 9 4.88 2.10 -10.44
CA LYS A 9 5.21 3.52 -10.43
C LYS A 9 3.99 4.38 -10.72
N THR A 10 3.72 5.33 -9.83
CA THR A 10 2.59 6.26 -9.90
C THR A 10 2.89 7.41 -10.86
N ASP A 11 1.85 7.92 -11.51
CA ASP A 11 1.87 9.18 -12.25
C ASP A 11 1.27 10.28 -11.36
N TYR A 12 2.13 11.13 -10.83
CA TYR A 12 1.73 12.27 -9.99
C TYR A 12 1.58 13.58 -10.77
N SER A 13 1.65 13.54 -12.10
CA SER A 13 1.62 14.75 -12.93
C SER A 13 0.35 15.59 -12.77
N GLN A 14 -0.74 14.98 -12.28
CA GLN A 14 -2.03 15.64 -12.11
C GLN A 14 -2.45 15.86 -10.65
N GLN A 15 -1.62 15.49 -9.67
CA GLN A 15 -2.07 15.50 -8.26
C GLN A 15 -2.50 16.90 -7.77
N ASN A 16 -1.89 17.96 -8.29
CA ASN A 16 -2.17 19.34 -7.90
C ASN A 16 -2.75 20.19 -9.04
N THR A 17 -3.18 19.60 -10.16
CA THR A 17 -3.63 20.33 -11.36
C THR A 17 -5.15 20.47 -11.50
N LYS A 18 -5.92 19.83 -10.62
CA LYS A 18 -7.39 19.82 -10.64
C LYS A 18 -7.93 20.12 -9.23
N PHE A 19 -9.26 19.98 -9.07
CA PHE A 19 -9.94 20.14 -7.77
C PHE A 19 -9.64 19.00 -6.76
N TYR A 20 -8.53 18.32 -6.90
CA TYR A 20 -8.13 17.20 -6.04
C TYR A 20 -7.14 17.62 -4.95
N THR A 21 -7.06 18.90 -4.63
CA THR A 21 -6.16 19.37 -3.57
C THR A 21 -6.34 18.55 -2.29
N GLY A 22 -5.26 17.99 -1.80
CA GLY A 22 -5.25 17.09 -0.64
C GLY A 22 -5.62 15.64 -0.92
N PHE A 23 -6.37 15.35 -1.98
CA PHE A 23 -6.74 13.97 -2.36
C PHE A 23 -6.02 13.48 -3.62
N GLY A 24 -5.34 14.36 -4.35
CA GLY A 24 -4.73 14.04 -5.63
C GLY A 24 -3.70 12.91 -5.56
N VAL A 25 -2.95 12.84 -4.47
CA VAL A 25 -1.99 11.75 -4.23
C VAL A 25 -2.69 10.37 -4.12
N HIS A 26 -3.89 10.33 -3.55
CA HIS A 26 -4.67 9.08 -3.40
C HIS A 26 -5.35 8.66 -4.70
N LEU A 27 -5.73 9.64 -5.53
CA LEU A 27 -6.39 9.46 -6.81
C LEU A 27 -5.42 9.27 -7.98
N SER A 28 -4.12 9.47 -7.76
CA SER A 28 -3.09 9.36 -8.80
C SER A 28 -2.98 7.94 -9.35
N PRO A 29 -3.06 7.77 -10.69
CA PRO A 29 -3.03 6.47 -11.34
C PRO A 29 -1.60 5.92 -11.50
N LEU A 30 -1.49 4.69 -11.98
CA LEU A 30 -0.21 4.14 -12.45
C LEU A 30 0.28 4.88 -13.70
N SER A 31 1.57 5.16 -13.76
CA SER A 31 2.23 5.55 -15.00
C SER A 31 2.31 4.36 -15.97
N GLN A 32 2.60 4.63 -17.25
CA GLN A 32 2.82 3.57 -18.23
C GLN A 32 3.92 2.57 -17.78
N LYS A 33 5.00 3.10 -17.16
CA LYS A 33 6.05 2.27 -16.56
C LYS A 33 5.51 1.42 -15.41
N GLY A 34 4.63 1.99 -14.57
CA GLY A 34 3.99 1.27 -13.47
C GLY A 34 3.11 0.12 -13.96
N ILE A 35 2.35 0.33 -15.02
CA ILE A 35 1.54 -0.72 -15.67
C ILE A 35 2.44 -1.88 -16.12
N GLN A 36 3.55 -1.58 -16.81
CA GLN A 36 4.51 -2.59 -17.28
C GLN A 36 5.15 -3.36 -16.11
N GLN A 37 5.49 -2.67 -15.00
CA GLN A 37 6.03 -3.32 -13.81
C GLN A 37 5.06 -4.35 -13.24
N ILE A 38 3.78 -4.01 -13.14
CA ILE A 38 2.77 -4.94 -12.59
C ILE A 38 2.43 -6.06 -13.57
N GLN A 39 2.40 -5.80 -14.87
CA GLN A 39 2.26 -6.85 -15.89
C GLN A 39 3.38 -7.89 -15.81
N ALA A 40 4.61 -7.43 -15.58
CA ALA A 40 5.75 -8.32 -15.37
C ALA A 40 5.61 -9.11 -14.05
N ALA A 41 5.27 -8.44 -12.95
CA ALA A 41 5.07 -9.07 -11.64
C ALA A 41 3.93 -10.11 -11.66
N ALA A 42 2.87 -9.89 -12.47
CA ALA A 42 1.78 -10.85 -12.63
C ALA A 42 2.20 -12.19 -13.25
N GLY A 43 3.40 -12.27 -13.85
CA GLY A 43 4.02 -13.50 -14.34
C GLY A 43 4.78 -14.29 -13.28
N ASP A 44 4.93 -13.78 -12.08
CA ASP A 44 5.66 -14.45 -11.00
C ASP A 44 4.95 -15.74 -10.57
N PRO A 45 5.65 -16.90 -10.59
CA PRO A 45 5.04 -18.18 -10.27
C PRO A 45 4.49 -18.27 -8.85
N ARG A 46 4.98 -17.46 -7.91
CA ARG A 46 4.48 -17.40 -6.52
C ARG A 46 3.01 -16.96 -6.45
N LEU A 47 2.56 -16.13 -7.39
CA LEU A 47 1.20 -15.59 -7.42
C LEU A 47 0.20 -16.53 -8.10
N LYS A 48 0.67 -17.53 -8.84
CA LYS A 48 -0.21 -18.45 -9.56
C LYS A 48 -1.13 -19.21 -8.60
N GLY A 49 -2.42 -19.27 -8.95
CA GLY A 49 -3.45 -19.93 -8.14
C GLY A 49 -3.75 -19.19 -6.84
N ALA A 50 -3.63 -17.87 -6.81
CA ALA A 50 -4.13 -17.07 -5.70
C ALA A 50 -5.66 -17.18 -5.61
N ASP A 51 -6.16 -17.36 -4.39
CA ASP A 51 -7.59 -17.49 -4.13
C ASP A 51 -8.31 -16.14 -4.20
N LEU A 52 -7.60 -15.07 -3.85
CA LEU A 52 -8.15 -13.73 -3.75
C LEU A 52 -7.05 -12.67 -3.84
N ILE A 53 -7.42 -11.49 -4.32
CA ILE A 53 -6.61 -10.27 -4.25
C ILE A 53 -7.33 -9.29 -3.32
N ILE A 54 -6.71 -8.91 -2.22
CA ILE A 54 -7.18 -7.79 -1.40
C ILE A 54 -6.34 -6.56 -1.73
N CYS A 55 -6.93 -5.36 -1.72
CA CYS A 55 -6.19 -4.16 -2.11
C CYS A 55 -6.63 -2.91 -1.37
N SER A 56 -5.71 -1.95 -1.31
CA SER A 56 -5.97 -0.58 -0.88
C SER A 56 -6.98 0.12 -1.80
N PRO A 57 -7.79 1.05 -1.28
CA PRO A 57 -8.73 1.84 -2.07
C PRO A 57 -8.06 2.89 -2.97
N TYR A 58 -6.74 3.15 -2.82
CA TYR A 58 -6.06 4.15 -3.62
C TYR A 58 -5.90 3.70 -5.07
N THR A 59 -6.14 4.63 -6.01
CA THR A 59 -6.22 4.36 -7.46
C THR A 59 -5.06 3.51 -7.98
N ARG A 60 -3.82 3.83 -7.60
CA ARG A 60 -2.62 3.07 -8.01
C ARG A 60 -2.61 1.61 -7.54
N ALA A 61 -3.16 1.36 -6.35
CA ALA A 61 -3.26 0.00 -5.81
C ALA A 61 -4.44 -0.77 -6.42
N LEU A 62 -5.57 -0.10 -6.63
CA LEU A 62 -6.72 -0.67 -7.38
C LEU A 62 -6.34 -1.06 -8.81
N GLN A 63 -5.61 -0.20 -9.53
CA GLN A 63 -5.12 -0.53 -10.88
C GLN A 63 -4.13 -1.70 -10.84
N THR A 64 -3.26 -1.76 -9.82
CA THR A 64 -2.38 -2.90 -9.60
C THR A 64 -3.19 -4.18 -9.42
N ALA A 65 -4.18 -4.18 -8.53
CA ALA A 65 -5.07 -5.32 -8.31
C ALA A 65 -5.83 -5.73 -9.58
N ALA A 66 -6.34 -4.76 -10.36
CA ALA A 66 -7.06 -5.03 -11.60
C ALA A 66 -6.17 -5.70 -12.67
N ILE A 67 -4.90 -5.30 -12.79
CA ILE A 67 -3.94 -5.93 -13.71
C ILE A 67 -3.67 -7.38 -13.27
N LEU A 68 -3.43 -7.59 -11.97
CA LEU A 68 -3.20 -8.92 -11.39
C LEU A 68 -4.42 -9.83 -11.57
N SER A 69 -5.61 -9.34 -11.22
CA SER A 69 -6.88 -10.07 -11.34
C SER A 69 -7.13 -10.58 -12.77
N ARG A 70 -6.95 -9.71 -13.76
CA ARG A 70 -7.12 -10.09 -15.17
C ARG A 70 -6.16 -11.19 -15.59
N LYS A 71 -4.92 -11.20 -15.05
CA LYS A 71 -3.89 -12.19 -15.44
C LYS A 71 -4.03 -13.50 -14.68
N LEU A 72 -4.47 -13.45 -13.43
CA LEU A 72 -4.49 -14.58 -12.49
C LEU A 72 -5.89 -15.19 -12.34
N ASP A 73 -6.91 -14.55 -12.91
CA ASP A 73 -8.34 -14.93 -12.78
C ASP A 73 -8.79 -15.04 -11.32
N ALA A 74 -8.40 -14.04 -10.51
CA ALA A 74 -8.70 -13.96 -9.08
C ALA A 74 -9.57 -12.74 -8.78
N GLU A 75 -10.56 -12.89 -7.90
CA GLU A 75 -11.45 -11.82 -7.47
C GLU A 75 -10.71 -10.75 -6.66
N ILE A 76 -11.26 -9.53 -6.61
CA ILE A 76 -10.72 -8.41 -5.85
C ILE A 76 -11.67 -8.05 -4.71
N ALA A 77 -11.11 -7.91 -3.50
CA ALA A 77 -11.77 -7.26 -2.38
C ALA A 77 -11.02 -5.99 -2.00
N VAL A 78 -11.74 -4.88 -1.83
CA VAL A 78 -11.15 -3.59 -1.42
C VAL A 78 -11.27 -3.45 0.08
N GLU A 79 -10.14 -3.17 0.74
CA GLU A 79 -10.04 -2.99 2.19
C GLU A 79 -9.49 -1.60 2.51
N THR A 80 -10.27 -0.79 3.21
CA THR A 80 -9.90 0.58 3.55
C THR A 80 -8.61 0.64 4.35
N ASP A 81 -8.44 -0.27 5.32
CA ASP A 81 -7.29 -0.32 6.21
C ASP A 81 -5.99 -0.81 5.54
N LEU A 82 -6.01 -1.07 4.22
CA LEU A 82 -4.82 -1.28 3.41
C LEU A 82 -4.28 0.01 2.76
N HIS A 83 -4.78 1.19 3.14
CA HIS A 83 -4.25 2.47 2.65
C HIS A 83 -2.78 2.68 3.04
N GLU A 84 -2.10 3.63 2.37
CA GLU A 84 -0.72 3.99 2.70
C GLU A 84 -0.67 4.79 4.01
N TRP A 85 0.52 5.01 4.53
CA TRP A 85 0.79 5.88 5.66
C TRP A 85 0.05 7.23 5.56
N LEU A 86 -0.47 7.68 6.69
CA LEU A 86 -1.19 8.94 6.81
C LEU A 86 -0.33 10.00 7.50
N ALA A 87 -0.15 11.14 6.85
CA ALA A 87 0.48 12.30 7.43
C ALA A 87 -0.40 12.96 8.52
N ASP A 88 -1.72 12.81 8.46
CA ASP A 88 -2.66 13.11 9.56
C ASP A 88 -3.67 11.97 9.72
N ARG A 89 -3.63 11.27 10.86
CA ARG A 89 -4.53 10.15 11.22
C ARG A 89 -6.03 10.52 11.22
N ARG A 90 -6.32 11.83 11.27
CA ARG A 90 -7.69 12.34 11.25
C ARG A 90 -8.18 12.63 9.84
N TYR A 91 -7.42 12.24 8.81
CA TYR A 91 -7.71 12.50 7.40
C TYR A 91 -7.90 13.99 7.07
N ARG A 92 -7.21 14.88 7.80
CA ARG A 92 -7.17 16.30 7.45
C ARG A 92 -6.19 16.53 6.34
N TYR A 93 -6.49 17.54 5.53
CA TYR A 93 -5.54 17.99 4.53
C TYR A 93 -4.22 18.38 5.18
N THR A 94 -3.15 17.84 4.65
CA THR A 94 -1.78 18.19 5.00
C THR A 94 -1.08 18.61 3.72
N ASP A 95 -0.50 19.82 3.69
CA ASP A 95 0.26 20.28 2.54
C ASP A 95 1.53 19.44 2.36
N ASP A 96 2.07 19.47 1.12
CA ASP A 96 3.20 18.62 0.75
C ASP A 96 4.44 18.86 1.64
N GLN A 97 4.70 20.10 2.07
CA GLN A 97 5.86 20.43 2.91
C GLN A 97 5.71 19.87 4.32
N THR A 98 4.52 20.00 4.91
CA THR A 98 4.21 19.44 6.23
C THR A 98 4.23 17.92 6.19
N ALA A 99 3.66 17.31 5.14
CA ALA A 99 3.68 15.85 4.94
C ALA A 99 5.11 15.31 4.80
N GLU A 100 5.98 16.02 4.06
CA GLU A 100 7.40 15.65 3.93
C GLU A 100 8.14 15.75 5.27
N THR A 101 7.86 16.76 6.09
CA THR A 101 8.44 16.88 7.44
C THR A 101 8.08 15.69 8.31
N TYR A 102 6.79 15.29 8.33
CA TYR A 102 6.35 14.12 9.11
C TYR A 102 6.89 12.80 8.54
N TYR A 103 7.01 12.72 7.21
CA TYR A 103 7.63 11.56 6.56
C TYR A 103 9.10 11.41 6.95
N GLN A 104 9.85 12.51 6.96
CA GLN A 104 11.26 12.49 7.36
C GLN A 104 11.40 12.12 8.84
N GLU A 105 10.57 12.69 9.72
CA GLU A 105 10.53 12.31 11.15
C GLU A 105 10.23 10.80 11.30
N TYR A 106 9.27 10.27 10.55
CA TYR A 106 8.97 8.84 10.56
C TYR A 106 10.19 8.01 10.13
N MET A 107 10.87 8.41 9.07
CA MET A 107 12.04 7.69 8.55
C MET A 107 13.22 7.73 9.52
N ASP A 108 13.48 8.87 10.15
CA ASP A 108 14.58 9.07 11.11
C ASP A 108 14.39 8.23 12.39
N ASN A 109 13.16 7.89 12.71
CA ASN A 109 12.80 7.10 13.90
C ASN A 109 12.32 5.67 13.56
N ASP A 110 12.48 5.20 12.32
CA ASP A 110 11.95 3.91 11.85
C ASP A 110 10.44 3.72 12.13
N GLY A 111 9.69 4.82 12.15
CA GLY A 111 8.27 4.84 12.50
C GLY A 111 7.97 4.54 13.96
N LEU A 112 8.98 4.56 14.83
CA LEU A 112 8.85 4.35 16.27
C LEU A 112 8.89 5.68 16.99
N TYR A 113 8.00 5.87 17.95
CA TYR A 113 7.93 7.08 18.77
C TYR A 113 8.08 6.73 20.26
N PRO A 114 8.66 7.62 21.08
CA PRO A 114 8.78 7.39 22.51
C PRO A 114 7.42 7.08 23.16
N ALA A 115 7.44 6.25 24.20
CA ALA A 115 6.24 5.91 24.94
C ALA A 115 5.55 7.19 25.47
N GLY A 116 4.24 7.27 25.26
CA GLY A 116 3.43 8.44 25.62
C GLY A 116 3.38 9.55 24.58
N THR A 117 4.11 9.42 23.47
CA THR A 117 3.96 10.31 22.31
C THR A 117 2.67 9.95 21.55
N ASP A 118 1.87 10.97 21.20
CA ASP A 118 0.69 10.83 20.34
C ASP A 118 0.93 11.59 19.02
N PRO A 119 1.66 11.00 18.05
CA PRO A 119 2.01 11.68 16.82
C PRO A 119 0.76 11.98 15.98
N ILE A 120 0.78 13.07 15.21
CA ILE A 120 -0.29 13.42 14.27
C ILE A 120 -0.35 12.40 13.13
N CYS A 121 0.80 11.98 12.62
CA CYS A 121 0.92 10.97 11.58
C CYS A 121 0.77 9.53 12.15
N GLU A 122 0.57 8.56 11.27
CA GLU A 122 0.63 7.15 11.66
C GLU A 122 2.07 6.75 12.03
N ASN A 123 2.20 5.93 13.05
CA ASN A 123 3.44 5.22 13.36
C ASN A 123 3.42 3.78 12.76
N ALA A 124 4.56 3.10 12.83
CA ALA A 124 4.70 1.74 12.28
C ALA A 124 3.76 0.73 12.95
N GLU A 125 3.56 0.85 14.27
CA GLU A 125 2.68 -0.06 15.03
C GLU A 125 1.20 0.11 14.64
N MET A 126 0.74 1.35 14.46
CA MET A 126 -0.61 1.65 13.99
C MET A 126 -0.87 1.04 12.61
N MET A 127 0.06 1.24 11.64
CA MET A 127 -0.04 0.62 10.32
C MET A 127 -0.05 -0.91 10.41
N ARG A 128 0.87 -1.48 11.18
CA ARG A 128 0.92 -2.93 11.38
C ARG A 128 -0.38 -3.46 11.97
N SER A 129 -0.90 -2.84 13.01
CA SER A 129 -2.13 -3.28 13.70
C SER A 129 -3.33 -3.30 12.77
N ARG A 130 -3.60 -2.19 12.02
CA ARG A 130 -4.74 -2.14 11.11
C ARG A 130 -4.64 -3.16 9.97
N VAL A 131 -3.45 -3.35 9.41
CA VAL A 131 -3.24 -4.31 8.33
C VAL A 131 -3.40 -5.75 8.82
N LEU A 132 -2.82 -6.10 9.98
CA LEU A 132 -3.02 -7.44 10.56
C LEU A 132 -4.49 -7.72 10.85
N GLY A 133 -5.27 -6.71 11.29
CA GLY A 133 -6.72 -6.82 11.44
C GLY A 133 -7.45 -7.14 10.13
N VAL A 134 -6.95 -6.62 9.00
CA VAL A 134 -7.46 -7.02 7.67
C VAL A 134 -7.05 -8.44 7.33
N LEU A 135 -5.77 -8.82 7.49
CA LEU A 135 -5.30 -10.16 7.13
C LEU A 135 -6.06 -11.26 7.88
N GLU A 136 -6.44 -11.02 9.15
CA GLU A 136 -7.22 -11.98 9.94
C GLU A 136 -8.55 -12.36 9.28
N LYS A 137 -9.24 -11.42 8.62
CA LYS A 137 -10.49 -11.69 7.89
C LYS A 137 -10.30 -12.72 6.78
N TYR A 138 -9.09 -12.79 6.21
CA TYR A 138 -8.75 -13.60 5.04
C TYR A 138 -7.85 -14.81 5.36
N ARG A 139 -7.59 -15.07 6.62
CA ARG A 139 -6.69 -16.14 7.08
C ARG A 139 -7.10 -17.54 6.61
N ARG A 140 -8.39 -17.74 6.33
CA ARG A 140 -8.93 -19.01 5.82
C ARG A 140 -8.49 -19.35 4.38
N TYR A 141 -8.04 -18.36 3.62
CA TYR A 141 -7.61 -18.57 2.24
C TYR A 141 -6.15 -19.03 2.19
N PRO A 142 -5.85 -20.15 1.48
CA PRO A 142 -4.48 -20.65 1.37
C PRO A 142 -3.50 -19.65 0.78
N LYS A 143 -3.92 -18.85 -0.21
CA LYS A 143 -3.07 -17.90 -0.91
C LYS A 143 -3.81 -16.59 -1.23
N VAL A 144 -3.37 -15.50 -0.63
CA VAL A 144 -3.95 -14.16 -0.82
C VAL A 144 -2.86 -13.20 -1.32
N ILE A 145 -3.18 -12.43 -2.36
CA ILE A 145 -2.35 -11.32 -2.82
C ILE A 145 -2.83 -10.05 -2.13
N VAL A 146 -1.90 -9.23 -1.65
CA VAL A 146 -2.18 -7.95 -0.99
C VAL A 146 -1.56 -6.83 -1.82
N ALA A 147 -2.35 -6.16 -2.66
CA ALA A 147 -1.90 -5.02 -3.45
C ALA A 147 -1.95 -3.74 -2.61
N GLY A 148 -0.78 -3.22 -2.26
CA GLY A 148 -0.65 -2.11 -1.32
C GLY A 148 0.56 -1.21 -1.57
N HIS A 149 1.13 -0.69 -0.50
CA HIS A 149 2.02 0.45 -0.51
C HIS A 149 3.34 0.18 0.22
N GLY A 150 4.34 1.04 -0.02
CA GLY A 150 5.69 0.81 0.45
C GLY A 150 5.85 0.83 1.95
N MET A 151 5.40 1.90 2.62
CA MET A 151 5.55 2.04 4.08
C MET A 151 4.68 1.03 4.83
N MET A 152 3.45 0.81 4.35
CA MET A 152 2.56 -0.20 4.91
C MET A 152 3.17 -1.61 4.87
N ILE A 153 3.74 -2.01 3.73
CA ILE A 153 4.38 -3.33 3.58
C ILE A 153 5.60 -3.44 4.51
N GLN A 154 6.44 -2.40 4.55
CA GLN A 154 7.60 -2.36 5.45
C GLN A 154 7.18 -2.52 6.91
N ALA A 155 6.18 -1.77 7.36
CA ALA A 155 5.70 -1.82 8.74
C ALA A 155 5.16 -3.22 9.14
N VAL A 156 4.50 -3.90 8.21
CA VAL A 156 3.91 -5.23 8.48
C VAL A 156 4.94 -6.34 8.43
N THR A 157 5.77 -6.35 7.39
CA THR A 157 6.67 -7.47 7.11
C THR A 157 8.04 -7.33 7.76
N GLY A 158 8.39 -6.14 8.26
CA GLY A 158 9.75 -5.85 8.74
C GLY A 158 10.80 -5.85 7.62
N SER A 159 10.38 -5.92 6.36
CA SER A 159 11.30 -5.86 5.22
C SER A 159 11.81 -4.42 5.01
N ARG A 160 12.87 -4.28 4.21
CA ARG A 160 13.19 -2.94 3.67
C ARG A 160 12.04 -2.39 2.84
N HIS A 161 12.04 -1.08 2.61
CA HIS A 161 11.06 -0.44 1.73
C HIS A 161 11.07 -1.09 0.33
N PRO A 162 9.97 -1.74 -0.11
CA PRO A 162 9.96 -2.52 -1.35
C PRO A 162 10.01 -1.61 -2.58
N LYS A 163 10.55 -2.12 -3.68
CA LYS A 163 10.48 -1.47 -4.99
C LYS A 163 9.07 -1.59 -5.59
N ASN A 164 8.73 -0.71 -6.54
CA ASN A 164 7.45 -0.82 -7.26
C ASN A 164 7.33 -2.17 -7.97
N GLY A 165 6.22 -2.88 -7.77
CA GLY A 165 5.98 -4.22 -8.30
C GLY A 165 6.72 -5.33 -7.57
N GLU A 166 7.46 -5.04 -6.51
CA GLU A 166 8.13 -6.07 -5.72
C GLU A 166 7.13 -6.89 -4.90
N ILE A 167 7.37 -8.21 -4.87
CA ILE A 167 6.53 -9.18 -4.17
C ILE A 167 7.28 -9.68 -2.93
N ILE A 168 6.65 -9.54 -1.78
CA ILE A 168 7.15 -10.01 -0.48
C ILE A 168 6.20 -11.06 0.07
N ALA A 169 6.70 -12.28 0.29
CA ALA A 169 5.94 -13.32 0.97
C ALA A 169 5.88 -13.04 2.47
N PHE A 170 4.72 -13.25 3.06
CA PHE A 170 4.47 -13.05 4.47
C PHE A 170 3.60 -14.19 5.01
N ASP A 171 4.13 -14.90 5.96
CA ASP A 171 3.41 -15.92 6.70
C ASP A 171 3.18 -15.44 8.13
N TRP A 172 1.92 -15.49 8.56
CA TRP A 172 1.51 -14.90 9.83
C TRP A 172 0.39 -15.70 10.47
#